data_975e40df78b6ca6d42ef42307914cf3c
#
_entry.id   975e40df78b6ca6d42ef42307914cf3c
#
_cell.length_a   1.000
_cell.length_b   1.000
_cell.length_c   1.000
_cell.angle_alpha   90.00
_cell.angle_beta   90.00
_cell.angle_gamma   90.00
#
_symmetry.space_group_name_H-M   'P 1'
#
loop_
_entity.id
_entity.type
_entity.pdbx_description
1 polymer ?
#
loop_
_entity_poly.entity_id
_entity_poly.type
_entity_poly.pdbx_seq_one_letter_code
_entity_poly.pdbx_strand_id
1 'polypeptide(L)'
;NVLPGMNAAFVDIGLEKNGFLSASDIRLFAQGDRALSTILGKARIEKLVRPGQQLLVQVIRSQPGAKGPRLSCYITLPGRYLVLLAGVKYVGVSRKIESDAERDRLYRIGLSLTDDGPDGLIVRTAAKGLDAERLQAEYAILKAQLEDMKRNAGYTAAPGLIYDDNDLALRAVRDMLTEDVEGIWTDDERCFDRLLMLAKAMTPDLAGRVQRHNGDTPLFDLYRVDSQIDRALERYVWLDSGGSLVIDETEAMTVVDVNTGKNTGKRDADETILAINREAARELMRQLRLRDIGGTVIVDFINMRRASDAQALMSALREYAASDRNRTRVVDITALGLVELTRKRVRQSLSKQLTHTCSDCDGNGAVPSHEATGRRALRDLWRRRRTGDATALRLEAAPAVCGWIKRIGIPGGSAVQLSPIEGMGAGEYCFTPMESKL
;
A
#
# COMPACT_ATOMS: atom_id res chain seq x y z
N ASN A 1 -8.25 17.17 -20.42
CA ASN A 1 -7.37 17.17 -21.56
C ASN A 1 -7.37 15.76 -22.21
N VAL A 2 -7.53 15.68 -23.55
CA VAL A 2 -7.57 14.42 -24.29
C VAL A 2 -6.22 14.23 -24.98
N LEU A 3 -5.62 13.04 -24.84
CA LEU A 3 -4.29 12.69 -25.36
C LEU A 3 -4.40 11.48 -26.33
N PRO A 4 -4.58 11.73 -27.64
CA PRO A 4 -4.72 10.65 -28.63
C PRO A 4 -3.52 9.71 -28.69
N GLY A 5 -2.28 10.21 -28.54
CA GLY A 5 -1.06 9.41 -28.57
C GLY A 5 -0.94 8.37 -27.45
N MET A 6 -1.62 8.61 -26.32
CA MET A 6 -1.69 7.69 -25.18
C MET A 6 -3.01 6.91 -25.12
N ASN A 7 -3.92 7.19 -26.02
CA ASN A 7 -5.30 6.69 -26.02
C ASN A 7 -5.98 6.85 -24.66
N ALA A 8 -5.84 8.03 -24.04
CA ALA A 8 -6.27 8.35 -22.69
C ALA A 8 -6.69 9.83 -22.55
N ALA A 9 -7.34 10.17 -21.45
CA ALA A 9 -7.66 11.53 -21.06
C ALA A 9 -7.23 11.80 -19.62
N PHE A 10 -6.86 13.05 -19.32
CA PHE A 10 -6.73 13.55 -17.97
C PHE A 10 -8.02 14.31 -17.60
N VAL A 11 -8.61 13.91 -16.48
CA VAL A 11 -9.89 14.40 -16.00
C VAL A 11 -9.65 15.16 -14.70
N ASP A 12 -10.15 16.38 -14.64
CA ASP A 12 -10.18 17.15 -13.41
C ASP A 12 -11.24 16.57 -12.47
N ILE A 13 -10.82 16.18 -11.28
CA ILE A 13 -11.64 15.58 -10.24
C ILE A 13 -11.66 16.43 -8.96
N GLY A 14 -11.18 17.69 -9.04
CA GLY A 14 -11.12 18.60 -7.89
C GLY A 14 -9.96 18.32 -6.91
N LEU A 15 -8.97 17.53 -7.31
CA LEU A 15 -7.76 17.28 -6.55
C LEU A 15 -6.57 18.01 -7.19
N GLU A 16 -5.47 18.14 -6.45
CA GLU A 16 -4.23 18.75 -6.96
C GLU A 16 -3.74 18.14 -8.27
N LYS A 17 -4.01 16.84 -8.47
CA LYS A 17 -3.61 16.09 -9.68
C LYS A 17 -4.81 15.52 -10.41
N ASN A 18 -4.85 15.76 -11.72
CA ASN A 18 -5.87 15.20 -12.59
C ASN A 18 -5.82 13.67 -12.63
N GLY A 19 -6.99 13.04 -12.68
CA GLY A 19 -7.09 11.59 -12.80
C GLY A 19 -6.84 11.10 -14.22
N PHE A 20 -6.22 9.93 -14.35
CA PHE A 20 -5.94 9.27 -15.62
C PHE A 20 -7.07 8.33 -16.02
N LEU A 21 -7.68 8.57 -17.20
CA LEU A 21 -8.78 7.79 -17.77
C LEU A 21 -8.34 7.18 -19.10
N SER A 22 -8.18 5.86 -19.15
CA SER A 22 -7.86 5.14 -20.39
C SER A 22 -9.10 4.97 -21.27
N ALA A 23 -8.95 4.93 -22.59
CA ALA A 23 -10.04 4.63 -23.51
C ALA A 23 -10.75 3.29 -23.19
N SER A 24 -10.03 2.30 -22.68
CA SER A 24 -10.58 1.02 -22.24
C SER A 24 -11.48 1.11 -21.00
N ASP A 25 -11.31 2.17 -20.21
CA ASP A 25 -12.06 2.41 -18.97
C ASP A 25 -13.25 3.39 -19.18
N ILE A 26 -13.49 3.81 -20.44
CA ILE A 26 -14.61 4.67 -20.82
C ILE A 26 -15.75 3.80 -21.30
N ARG A 27 -16.92 4.02 -20.70
CA ARG A 27 -18.17 3.54 -21.22
C ARG A 27 -19.07 4.74 -21.52
N LEU A 28 -19.50 4.84 -22.76
CA LEU A 28 -20.64 5.68 -23.08
C LEU A 28 -21.88 4.91 -22.64
N PHE A 29 -22.74 5.53 -21.84
CA PHE A 29 -24.08 5.02 -21.50
C PHE A 29 -24.96 5.00 -22.78
N ALA A 30 -24.61 4.18 -23.74
CA ALA A 30 -25.34 3.99 -24.96
C ALA A 30 -25.72 2.52 -25.08
N GLN A 31 -27.00 2.30 -24.86
CA GLN A 31 -27.84 1.17 -25.31
C GLN A 31 -27.13 -0.15 -25.66
N GLY A 32 -27.34 -1.12 -24.79
CA GLY A 32 -27.47 -2.55 -24.99
C GLY A 32 -26.83 -3.19 -26.20
N ASP A 33 -25.47 -3.43 -26.23
CA ASP A 33 -24.96 -4.43 -27.13
C ASP A 33 -23.63 -5.07 -26.64
N ARG A 34 -23.61 -6.40 -26.62
CA ARG A 34 -22.41 -7.23 -26.38
C ARG A 34 -21.28 -6.95 -27.38
N ALA A 35 -21.60 -6.39 -28.52
CA ALA A 35 -20.64 -6.03 -29.58
C ALA A 35 -19.76 -4.83 -29.22
N LEU A 36 -20.19 -3.96 -28.29
CA LEU A 36 -19.45 -2.75 -27.92
C LEU A 36 -18.14 -3.03 -27.16
N SER A 37 -18.08 -4.07 -26.34
CA SER A 37 -16.86 -4.35 -25.55
C SER A 37 -15.68 -4.73 -26.45
N THR A 38 -15.94 -5.39 -27.57
CA THR A 38 -14.90 -5.75 -28.56
C THR A 38 -14.52 -4.55 -29.45
N ILE A 39 -15.46 -3.64 -29.67
CA ILE A 39 -15.23 -2.42 -30.47
C ILE A 39 -14.54 -1.34 -29.63
N LEU A 40 -14.88 -1.21 -28.35
CA LEU A 40 -14.31 -0.20 -27.44
C LEU A 40 -12.84 -0.43 -27.10
N GLY A 41 -12.35 -1.68 -27.08
CA GLY A 41 -10.92 -1.99 -26.92
C GLY A 41 -10.03 -1.48 -28.07
N LYS A 42 -10.64 -1.13 -29.21
CA LYS A 42 -9.98 -0.54 -30.40
C LYS A 42 -10.38 0.91 -30.66
N ALA A 43 -11.32 1.46 -29.88
CA ALA A 43 -11.78 2.82 -30.10
C ALA A 43 -10.74 3.85 -29.67
N ARG A 44 -10.58 4.90 -30.46
CA ARG A 44 -9.71 6.03 -30.15
C ARG A 44 -10.40 6.97 -29.16
N ILE A 45 -9.64 7.47 -28.18
CA ILE A 45 -10.12 8.33 -27.10
C ILE A 45 -10.88 9.56 -27.61
N GLU A 46 -10.42 10.18 -28.68
CA GLU A 46 -11.04 11.38 -29.28
C GLU A 46 -12.45 11.14 -29.87
N LYS A 47 -12.83 9.86 -30.09
CA LYS A 47 -14.18 9.48 -30.49
C LYS A 47 -15.11 9.21 -29.31
N LEU A 48 -14.53 9.02 -28.11
CA LEU A 48 -15.26 8.65 -26.91
C LEU A 48 -15.57 9.86 -26.02
N VAL A 49 -14.64 10.82 -25.93
CA VAL A 49 -14.78 11.99 -25.06
C VAL A 49 -14.23 13.25 -25.75
N ARG A 50 -14.74 14.41 -25.30
CA ARG A 50 -14.33 15.73 -25.77
C ARG A 50 -13.75 16.55 -24.63
N PRO A 51 -12.79 17.47 -24.89
CA PRO A 51 -12.36 18.44 -23.90
C PRO A 51 -13.54 19.26 -23.35
N GLY A 52 -13.58 19.48 -22.04
CA GLY A 52 -14.68 20.19 -21.35
C GLY A 52 -15.95 19.34 -21.09
N GLN A 53 -15.99 18.08 -21.53
CA GLN A 53 -17.10 17.17 -21.24
C GLN A 53 -17.09 16.78 -19.77
N GLN A 54 -18.27 16.81 -19.12
CA GLN A 54 -18.47 16.27 -17.77
C GLN A 54 -18.75 14.78 -17.85
N LEU A 55 -18.09 14.02 -16.98
CA LEU A 55 -18.20 12.57 -16.89
C LEU A 55 -18.39 12.12 -15.45
N LEU A 56 -19.24 11.12 -15.24
CA LEU A 56 -19.28 10.39 -13.98
C LEU A 56 -18.16 9.34 -14.00
N VAL A 57 -17.23 9.45 -13.06
CA VAL A 57 -16.05 8.57 -12.97
C VAL A 57 -15.89 8.02 -11.57
N GLN A 58 -15.35 6.81 -11.48
CA GLN A 58 -14.95 6.17 -10.22
C GLN A 58 -13.44 6.13 -10.14
N VAL A 59 -12.89 6.50 -8.99
CA VAL A 59 -11.47 6.29 -8.67
C VAL A 59 -11.26 4.81 -8.40
N ILE A 60 -10.54 4.12 -9.30
CA ILE A 60 -10.22 2.70 -9.12
C ILE A 60 -9.01 2.50 -8.23
N ARG A 61 -8.04 3.40 -8.34
CA ARG A 61 -6.76 3.27 -7.66
C ARG A 61 -6.12 4.64 -7.46
N SER A 62 -5.76 4.93 -6.22
CA SER A 62 -4.81 6.01 -5.92
C SER A 62 -3.42 5.59 -6.41
N GLN A 63 -2.70 6.52 -7.05
CA GLN A 63 -1.31 6.27 -7.41
C GLN A 63 -0.41 7.08 -6.49
N PRO A 64 0.59 6.44 -5.86
CA PRO A 64 1.56 7.16 -5.04
C PRO A 64 2.49 8.02 -5.90
N GLY A 65 2.93 9.16 -5.38
CA GLY A 65 3.93 10.01 -6.01
C GLY A 65 3.37 10.98 -7.05
N ALA A 66 4.10 11.19 -8.14
CA ALA A 66 3.84 12.23 -9.14
C ALA A 66 2.63 11.95 -10.06
N LYS A 67 2.04 10.76 -10.03
CA LYS A 67 0.95 10.37 -10.95
C LYS A 67 -0.41 10.56 -10.30
N GLY A 68 -1.38 11.08 -11.07
CA GLY A 68 -2.78 11.19 -10.65
C GLY A 68 -3.48 9.82 -10.53
N PRO A 69 -4.64 9.74 -9.84
CA PRO A 69 -5.39 8.50 -9.65
C PRO A 69 -5.90 7.94 -10.98
N ARG A 70 -6.05 6.61 -11.03
CA ARG A 70 -6.67 5.94 -12.19
C ARG A 70 -8.19 5.98 -12.06
N LEU A 71 -8.86 6.36 -13.13
CA LEU A 71 -10.31 6.50 -13.22
C LEU A 71 -10.93 5.45 -14.14
N SER A 72 -12.22 5.20 -13.93
CA SER A 72 -13.08 4.42 -14.82
C SER A 72 -14.47 5.03 -14.89
N CYS A 73 -15.10 4.96 -16.05
CA CYS A 73 -16.53 5.20 -16.22
C CYS A 73 -17.39 3.94 -15.90
N TYR A 74 -16.77 2.80 -15.63
CA TYR A 74 -17.47 1.62 -15.14
C TYR A 74 -17.70 1.77 -13.65
N ILE A 75 -18.90 2.24 -13.27
CA ILE A 75 -19.25 2.42 -11.87
C ILE A 75 -19.64 1.08 -11.28
N THR A 76 -18.99 0.73 -10.17
CA THR A 76 -19.26 -0.51 -9.44
C THR A 76 -19.56 -0.19 -7.99
N LEU A 77 -20.67 -0.74 -7.45
CA LEU A 77 -21.05 -0.58 -6.05
C LEU A 77 -20.86 -1.91 -5.32
N PRO A 78 -19.87 -2.01 -4.44
CA PRO A 78 -19.62 -3.22 -3.67
C PRO A 78 -20.61 -3.32 -2.50
N GLY A 79 -21.45 -4.35 -2.52
CA GLY A 79 -22.18 -4.85 -1.36
C GLY A 79 -21.38 -5.94 -0.65
N ARG A 80 -22.00 -6.58 0.35
CA ARG A 80 -21.41 -7.72 1.06
C ARG A 80 -21.42 -8.99 0.22
N TYR A 81 -22.55 -9.31 -0.38
CA TYR A 81 -22.81 -10.53 -1.15
C TYR A 81 -22.74 -10.30 -2.66
N LEU A 82 -23.02 -9.09 -3.09
CA LEU A 82 -23.10 -8.69 -4.48
C LEU A 82 -22.18 -7.51 -4.79
N VAL A 83 -21.78 -7.39 -6.05
CA VAL A 83 -21.23 -6.14 -6.60
C VAL A 83 -22.12 -5.74 -7.76
N LEU A 84 -22.78 -4.59 -7.65
CA LEU A 84 -23.59 -4.03 -8.72
C LEU A 84 -22.69 -3.39 -9.78
N LEU A 85 -22.96 -3.69 -11.04
CA LEU A 85 -22.24 -3.15 -12.20
C LEU A 85 -23.20 -2.22 -12.95
N ALA A 86 -23.02 -0.90 -12.77
CA ALA A 86 -23.93 0.08 -13.38
C ALA A 86 -23.86 0.04 -14.90
N GLY A 87 -25.02 -0.17 -15.54
CA GLY A 87 -25.18 -0.18 -16.97
C GLY A 87 -24.41 -1.28 -17.71
N VAL A 88 -23.87 -2.32 -17.07
CA VAL A 88 -23.21 -3.48 -17.70
C VAL A 88 -24.08 -4.70 -17.56
N LYS A 89 -24.75 -5.14 -18.62
CA LYS A 89 -25.55 -6.38 -18.59
C LYS A 89 -24.62 -7.60 -18.52
N TYR A 90 -24.22 -7.96 -17.28
CA TYR A 90 -23.33 -9.07 -17.01
C TYR A 90 -23.66 -9.69 -15.66
N VAL A 91 -23.69 -11.01 -15.59
CA VAL A 91 -23.77 -11.77 -14.33
C VAL A 91 -22.54 -12.64 -14.19
N GLY A 92 -21.88 -12.54 -13.05
CA GLY A 92 -20.73 -13.38 -12.71
C GLY A 92 -20.86 -13.94 -11.31
N VAL A 93 -20.18 -15.07 -11.05
CA VAL A 93 -20.09 -15.68 -9.72
C VAL A 93 -18.62 -15.84 -9.36
N SER A 94 -18.27 -15.60 -8.10
CA SER A 94 -16.90 -15.72 -7.59
C SER A 94 -16.33 -17.11 -7.88
N ARG A 95 -15.13 -17.14 -8.48
CA ARG A 95 -14.38 -18.39 -8.75
C ARG A 95 -13.88 -19.10 -7.49
N LYS A 96 -13.96 -18.44 -6.33
CA LYS A 96 -13.61 -19.04 -5.03
C LYS A 96 -14.70 -19.97 -4.48
N ILE A 97 -15.89 -19.99 -5.08
CA ILE A 97 -16.94 -20.96 -4.79
C ILE A 97 -16.64 -22.22 -5.59
N GLU A 98 -16.16 -23.27 -4.90
CA GLU A 98 -15.65 -24.49 -5.54
C GLU A 98 -16.75 -25.38 -6.13
N SER A 99 -17.94 -25.40 -5.50
CA SER A 99 -19.08 -26.21 -5.94
C SER A 99 -19.70 -25.64 -7.21
N ASP A 100 -19.67 -26.40 -8.29
CA ASP A 100 -20.31 -26.02 -9.56
C ASP A 100 -21.84 -25.89 -9.41
N ALA A 101 -22.48 -26.79 -8.69
CA ALA A 101 -23.91 -26.71 -8.43
C ALA A 101 -24.32 -25.44 -7.70
N GLU A 102 -23.52 -25.00 -6.73
CA GLU A 102 -23.75 -23.76 -6.00
C GLU A 102 -23.49 -22.53 -6.88
N ARG A 103 -22.45 -22.56 -7.72
CA ARG A 103 -22.20 -21.49 -8.69
C ARG A 103 -23.37 -21.34 -9.68
N ASP A 104 -23.90 -22.47 -10.18
CA ASP A 104 -25.04 -22.47 -11.10
C ASP A 104 -26.34 -21.96 -10.42
N ARG A 105 -26.54 -22.32 -9.15
CA ARG A 105 -27.68 -21.82 -8.36
C ARG A 105 -27.59 -20.29 -8.20
N LEU A 106 -26.45 -19.80 -7.76
CA LEU A 106 -26.21 -18.36 -7.55
C LEU A 106 -26.25 -17.57 -8.86
N TYR A 107 -25.75 -18.17 -9.95
CA TYR A 107 -25.81 -17.57 -11.28
C TYR A 107 -27.25 -17.38 -11.76
N ARG A 108 -28.13 -18.39 -11.57
CA ARG A 108 -29.56 -18.29 -11.90
C ARG A 108 -30.27 -17.20 -11.08
N ILE A 109 -29.99 -17.13 -9.78
CA ILE A 109 -30.51 -16.03 -8.93
C ILE A 109 -30.02 -14.70 -9.47
N GLY A 110 -28.74 -14.57 -9.79
CA GLY A 110 -28.18 -13.35 -10.36
C GLY A 110 -28.84 -12.93 -11.68
N LEU A 111 -29.15 -13.87 -12.56
CA LEU A 111 -29.89 -13.60 -13.79
C LEU A 111 -31.31 -13.07 -13.49
N SER A 112 -32.04 -13.71 -12.59
CA SER A 112 -33.39 -13.26 -12.24
C SER A 112 -33.43 -11.87 -11.61
N LEU A 113 -32.39 -11.48 -10.85
CA LEU A 113 -32.28 -10.14 -10.25
C LEU A 113 -31.99 -9.04 -11.28
N THR A 114 -31.36 -9.38 -12.42
CA THR A 114 -30.91 -8.41 -13.44
C THR A 114 -31.73 -8.43 -14.71
N ASP A 115 -32.81 -9.22 -14.78
CA ASP A 115 -33.54 -9.50 -16.02
C ASP A 115 -34.20 -8.24 -16.61
N ASP A 116 -34.70 -7.34 -15.78
CA ASP A 116 -35.45 -6.14 -16.16
C ASP A 116 -34.63 -4.87 -16.36
N GLY A 117 -33.28 -4.96 -16.35
CA GLY A 117 -32.45 -3.76 -16.33
C GLY A 117 -31.15 -3.80 -17.13
N PRO A 118 -30.54 -2.63 -17.32
CA PRO A 118 -29.26 -2.50 -18.00
C PRO A 118 -28.06 -2.85 -17.10
N ASP A 119 -28.31 -2.99 -15.80
CA ASP A 119 -27.26 -3.22 -14.79
C ASP A 119 -26.97 -4.72 -14.64
N GLY A 120 -25.75 -5.05 -14.28
CA GLY A 120 -25.37 -6.42 -13.99
C GLY A 120 -24.85 -6.59 -12.58
N LEU A 121 -24.45 -7.81 -12.23
CA LEU A 121 -23.91 -8.07 -10.92
C LEU A 121 -22.84 -9.15 -10.91
N ILE A 122 -21.99 -9.10 -9.87
CA ILE A 122 -21.08 -10.18 -9.53
C ILE A 122 -21.44 -10.69 -8.14
N VAL A 123 -21.70 -11.99 -8.04
CA VAL A 123 -21.97 -12.66 -6.77
C VAL A 123 -20.64 -12.95 -6.09
N ARG A 124 -20.47 -12.47 -4.85
CA ARG A 124 -19.25 -12.65 -4.06
C ARG A 124 -19.25 -13.98 -3.33
N THR A 125 -18.08 -14.38 -2.83
CA THR A 125 -17.91 -15.66 -2.09
C THR A 125 -18.78 -15.72 -0.83
N ALA A 126 -19.00 -14.57 -0.18
CA ALA A 126 -19.86 -14.47 1.02
C ALA A 126 -21.35 -14.83 0.77
N ALA A 127 -21.77 -14.92 -0.50
CA ALA A 127 -23.13 -15.32 -0.87
C ALA A 127 -23.37 -16.84 -0.86
N LYS A 128 -22.32 -17.64 -0.61
CA LYS A 128 -22.42 -19.09 -0.58
C LYS A 128 -23.44 -19.53 0.48
N GLY A 129 -24.40 -20.38 0.08
CA GLY A 129 -25.42 -20.94 0.96
C GLY A 129 -26.59 -19.99 1.28
N LEU A 130 -26.56 -18.73 0.82
CA LEU A 130 -27.67 -17.79 1.07
C LEU A 130 -28.86 -18.07 0.16
N ASP A 131 -30.06 -17.72 0.66
CA ASP A 131 -31.30 -17.75 -0.10
C ASP A 131 -31.40 -16.58 -1.10
N ALA A 132 -32.36 -16.69 -2.02
CA ALA A 132 -32.60 -15.67 -3.04
C ALA A 132 -33.13 -14.36 -2.45
N GLU A 133 -33.92 -14.44 -1.37
CA GLU A 133 -34.56 -13.29 -0.73
C GLU A 133 -33.52 -12.34 -0.15
N ARG A 134 -32.49 -12.87 0.49
CA ARG A 134 -31.40 -12.09 1.07
C ARG A 134 -30.55 -11.38 0.00
N LEU A 135 -30.31 -12.06 -1.11
CA LEU A 135 -29.62 -11.46 -2.27
C LEU A 135 -30.46 -10.39 -2.95
N GLN A 136 -31.76 -10.60 -3.06
CA GLN A 136 -32.71 -9.63 -3.60
C GLN A 136 -32.78 -8.37 -2.73
N ALA A 137 -32.80 -8.50 -1.42
CA ALA A 137 -32.79 -7.37 -0.49
C ALA A 137 -31.53 -6.51 -0.67
N GLU A 138 -30.33 -7.13 -0.74
CA GLU A 138 -29.09 -6.38 -0.99
C GLU A 138 -29.08 -5.74 -2.39
N TYR A 139 -29.54 -6.45 -3.41
CA TYR A 139 -29.64 -5.89 -4.76
C TYR A 139 -30.52 -4.64 -4.81
N ALA A 140 -31.67 -4.64 -4.13
CA ALA A 140 -32.56 -3.49 -4.04
C ALA A 140 -31.88 -2.28 -3.37
N ILE A 141 -31.12 -2.52 -2.30
CA ILE A 141 -30.33 -1.47 -1.60
C ILE A 141 -29.28 -0.87 -2.54
N LEU A 142 -28.50 -1.71 -3.22
CA LEU A 142 -27.45 -1.25 -4.13
C LEU A 142 -28.04 -0.49 -5.34
N LYS A 143 -29.22 -0.92 -5.81
CA LYS A 143 -29.93 -0.23 -6.89
C LYS A 143 -30.44 1.13 -6.46
N ALA A 144 -31.05 1.24 -5.28
CA ALA A 144 -31.48 2.52 -4.71
C ALA A 144 -30.28 3.47 -4.55
N GLN A 145 -29.17 2.98 -4.05
CA GLN A 145 -27.93 3.75 -3.92
C GLN A 145 -27.41 4.25 -5.28
N LEU A 146 -27.44 3.42 -6.32
CA LEU A 146 -27.04 3.83 -7.67
C LEU A 146 -27.92 4.95 -8.20
N GLU A 147 -29.24 4.87 -8.01
CA GLU A 147 -30.18 5.90 -8.45
C GLU A 147 -29.99 7.22 -7.68
N ASP A 148 -29.70 7.14 -6.37
CA ASP A 148 -29.35 8.32 -5.58
C ASP A 148 -28.07 8.98 -6.08
N MET A 149 -27.03 8.19 -6.40
CA MET A 149 -25.79 8.70 -7.00
C MET A 149 -26.04 9.38 -8.36
N LYS A 150 -26.84 8.79 -9.24
CA LYS A 150 -27.19 9.38 -10.52
C LYS A 150 -27.95 10.70 -10.35
N ARG A 151 -28.87 10.76 -9.40
CA ARG A 151 -29.61 11.97 -9.05
C ARG A 151 -28.68 13.06 -8.53
N ASN A 152 -27.83 12.73 -7.58
CA ASN A 152 -26.85 13.66 -7.01
C ASN A 152 -25.88 14.19 -8.07
N ALA A 153 -25.46 13.35 -9.01
CA ALA A 153 -24.60 13.76 -10.12
C ALA A 153 -25.27 14.84 -11.01
N GLY A 154 -26.61 14.84 -11.12
CA GLY A 154 -27.34 15.87 -11.84
C GLY A 154 -27.38 17.23 -11.14
N TYR A 155 -27.15 17.30 -9.83
CA TYR A 155 -27.17 18.54 -9.03
C TYR A 155 -25.79 19.02 -8.58
N THR A 156 -24.77 18.17 -8.68
CA THR A 156 -23.42 18.51 -8.21
C THR A 156 -22.63 19.14 -9.34
N ALA A 157 -22.07 20.32 -9.09
CA ALA A 157 -21.17 20.97 -10.04
C ALA A 157 -19.88 20.16 -10.22
N ALA A 158 -19.41 20.04 -11.46
CA ALA A 158 -18.15 19.36 -11.73
C ALA A 158 -16.98 20.36 -11.67
N PRO A 159 -15.84 19.97 -11.05
CA PRO A 159 -15.57 18.71 -10.38
C PRO A 159 -16.23 18.63 -9.00
N GLY A 160 -16.80 17.48 -8.63
CA GLY A 160 -17.46 17.30 -7.34
C GLY A 160 -17.55 15.84 -6.91
N LEU A 161 -17.51 15.60 -5.60
CA LEU A 161 -17.65 14.28 -4.99
C LEU A 161 -19.13 13.89 -4.95
N ILE A 162 -19.50 12.78 -5.57
CA ILE A 162 -20.87 12.26 -5.60
C ILE A 162 -21.08 11.21 -4.51
N TYR A 163 -20.11 10.34 -4.31
CA TYR A 163 -20.18 9.25 -3.35
C TYR A 163 -18.78 8.90 -2.83
N ASP A 164 -18.67 8.69 -1.54
CA ASP A 164 -17.44 8.25 -0.88
C ASP A 164 -17.63 6.89 -0.22
N ASP A 165 -16.88 5.87 -0.65
CA ASP A 165 -16.85 4.52 -0.07
C ASP A 165 -15.75 4.38 1.02
N ASN A 166 -15.15 5.48 1.48
CA ASN A 166 -14.08 5.46 2.46
C ASN A 166 -14.55 5.33 3.92
N ASP A 167 -15.85 5.18 4.16
CA ASP A 167 -16.37 4.92 5.50
C ASP A 167 -15.79 3.62 6.08
N LEU A 168 -14.92 3.79 7.08
CA LEU A 168 -14.23 2.68 7.73
C LEU A 168 -15.21 1.70 8.39
N ALA A 169 -16.28 2.21 9.03
CA ALA A 169 -17.29 1.39 9.68
C ALA A 169 -18.04 0.53 8.66
N LEU A 170 -18.46 1.14 7.54
CA LEU A 170 -19.10 0.41 6.45
C LEU A 170 -18.19 -0.70 5.90
N ARG A 171 -16.92 -0.39 5.65
CA ARG A 171 -15.96 -1.36 5.13
C ARG A 171 -15.65 -2.48 6.14
N ALA A 172 -15.55 -2.16 7.42
CA ALA A 172 -15.35 -3.15 8.47
C ALA A 172 -16.49 -4.17 8.51
N VAL A 173 -17.74 -3.71 8.48
CA VAL A 173 -18.90 -4.60 8.48
C VAL A 173 -19.04 -5.34 7.15
N ARG A 174 -18.93 -4.64 6.03
CA ARG A 174 -19.16 -5.22 4.69
C ARG A 174 -18.11 -6.26 4.30
N ASP A 175 -16.84 -5.96 4.56
CA ASP A 175 -15.73 -6.72 3.99
C ASP A 175 -14.95 -7.55 5.04
N MET A 176 -15.03 -7.21 6.34
CA MET A 176 -14.22 -7.83 7.39
C MET A 176 -15.03 -8.64 8.40
N LEU A 177 -16.27 -8.28 8.72
CA LEU A 177 -17.08 -8.99 9.70
C LEU A 177 -17.61 -10.31 9.09
N THR A 178 -16.81 -11.38 9.23
CA THR A 178 -17.10 -12.75 8.76
C THR A 178 -17.33 -13.69 9.94
N GLU A 179 -17.76 -14.92 9.69
CA GLU A 179 -18.06 -15.90 10.74
C GLU A 179 -16.84 -16.25 11.61
N ASP A 180 -15.64 -16.16 11.05
CA ASP A 180 -14.35 -16.38 11.71
C ASP A 180 -13.86 -15.19 12.54
N VAL A 181 -14.56 -14.04 12.49
CA VAL A 181 -14.23 -12.83 13.27
C VAL A 181 -14.94 -12.87 14.62
N GLU A 182 -14.20 -12.82 15.71
CA GLU A 182 -14.74 -12.84 17.07
C GLU A 182 -15.57 -11.60 17.40
N GLY A 183 -15.12 -10.42 16.96
CA GLY A 183 -15.85 -9.19 17.20
C GLY A 183 -15.21 -7.94 16.60
N ILE A 184 -15.95 -6.85 16.62
CA ILE A 184 -15.49 -5.49 16.34
C ILE A 184 -15.68 -4.67 17.60
N TRP A 185 -14.60 -4.12 18.13
CA TRP A 185 -14.61 -3.24 19.31
C TRP A 185 -14.32 -1.81 18.91
N THR A 186 -15.04 -0.88 19.53
CA THR A 186 -14.79 0.55 19.43
C THR A 186 -15.00 1.21 20.78
N ASP A 187 -14.25 2.23 21.12
CA ASP A 187 -14.39 3.08 22.30
C ASP A 187 -15.18 4.37 22.00
N ASP A 188 -15.44 4.67 20.73
CA ASP A 188 -16.30 5.79 20.33
C ASP A 188 -17.76 5.38 20.18
N GLU A 189 -18.64 6.12 20.86
CA GLU A 189 -20.08 5.84 20.90
C GLU A 189 -20.75 5.98 19.53
N ARG A 190 -20.40 7.03 18.79
CA ARG A 190 -20.99 7.28 17.45
C ARG A 190 -20.56 6.20 16.45
N CYS A 191 -19.31 5.78 16.55
CA CYS A 191 -18.79 4.68 15.74
C CYS A 191 -19.50 3.37 16.09
N PHE A 192 -19.76 3.10 17.38
CA PHE A 192 -20.50 1.92 17.83
C PHE A 192 -21.92 1.90 17.25
N ASP A 193 -22.67 2.97 17.40
CA ASP A 193 -24.05 3.06 16.89
C ASP A 193 -24.09 2.84 15.37
N ARG A 194 -23.14 3.44 14.66
CA ARG A 194 -23.02 3.28 13.21
C ARG A 194 -22.67 1.86 12.81
N LEU A 195 -21.67 1.24 13.45
CA LEU A 195 -21.28 -0.16 13.23
C LEU A 195 -22.46 -1.11 13.49
N LEU A 196 -23.15 -0.91 14.61
CA LEU A 196 -24.31 -1.73 14.98
C LEU A 196 -25.46 -1.59 14.00
N MET A 197 -25.76 -0.37 13.55
CA MET A 197 -26.78 -0.11 12.52
C MET A 197 -26.43 -0.83 11.21
N LEU A 198 -25.19 -0.69 10.74
CA LEU A 198 -24.71 -1.34 9.52
C LEU A 198 -24.70 -2.87 9.66
N ALA A 199 -24.26 -3.40 10.80
CA ALA A 199 -24.25 -4.84 11.05
C ALA A 199 -25.66 -5.42 11.09
N LYS A 200 -26.61 -4.77 11.74
CA LYS A 200 -28.04 -5.18 11.73
C LYS A 200 -28.63 -5.19 10.33
N ALA A 201 -28.27 -4.22 9.49
CA ALA A 201 -28.77 -4.14 8.11
C ALA A 201 -28.13 -5.19 7.18
N MET A 202 -26.81 -5.42 7.29
CA MET A 202 -26.04 -6.24 6.35
C MET A 202 -25.80 -7.68 6.83
N THR A 203 -25.65 -7.86 8.14
CA THR A 203 -25.30 -9.14 8.78
C THR A 203 -25.97 -9.30 10.13
N PRO A 204 -27.31 -9.39 10.18
CA PRO A 204 -28.05 -9.44 11.46
C PRO A 204 -27.56 -10.55 12.39
N ASP A 205 -27.19 -11.70 11.84
CA ASP A 205 -26.68 -12.86 12.58
C ASP A 205 -25.34 -12.57 13.32
N LEU A 206 -24.56 -11.61 12.82
CA LEU A 206 -23.27 -11.21 13.37
C LEU A 206 -23.32 -9.86 14.12
N ALA A 207 -24.48 -9.20 14.16
CA ALA A 207 -24.61 -7.87 14.77
C ALA A 207 -24.24 -7.87 16.26
N GLY A 208 -24.46 -8.97 16.98
CA GLY A 208 -24.05 -9.13 18.38
C GLY A 208 -22.53 -9.15 18.62
N ARG A 209 -21.74 -9.26 17.55
CA ARG A 209 -20.27 -9.20 17.64
C ARG A 209 -19.73 -7.77 17.62
N VAL A 210 -20.57 -6.76 17.37
CA VAL A 210 -20.20 -5.36 17.52
C VAL A 210 -20.32 -5.00 19.01
N GLN A 211 -19.21 -4.57 19.60
CA GLN A 211 -19.13 -4.31 21.04
C GLN A 211 -18.50 -2.95 21.31
N ARG A 212 -19.03 -2.28 22.33
CA ARG A 212 -18.44 -1.05 22.84
C ARG A 212 -17.48 -1.37 23.98
N HIS A 213 -16.26 -0.83 23.86
CA HIS A 213 -15.29 -0.87 24.95
C HIS A 213 -15.56 0.30 25.91
N ASN A 214 -15.84 -0.03 27.17
CA ASN A 214 -16.13 0.94 28.23
C ASN A 214 -15.06 0.93 29.34
N GLY A 215 -13.92 0.29 29.12
CA GLY A 215 -12.81 0.25 30.09
C GLY A 215 -12.00 1.54 30.08
N ASP A 216 -11.27 1.79 31.16
CA ASP A 216 -10.42 2.98 31.35
C ASP A 216 -9.16 2.93 30.44
N THR A 217 -8.74 1.74 30.02
CA THR A 217 -7.57 1.56 29.16
C THR A 217 -7.99 1.74 27.71
N PRO A 218 -7.37 2.66 26.94
CA PRO A 218 -7.63 2.82 25.51
C PRO A 218 -7.47 1.50 24.75
N LEU A 219 -8.27 1.28 23.69
CA LEU A 219 -8.23 0.03 22.92
C LEU A 219 -6.85 -0.26 22.33
N PHE A 220 -6.16 0.76 21.82
CA PHE A 220 -4.84 0.59 21.22
C PHE A 220 -3.81 0.16 22.27
N ASP A 221 -3.89 0.68 23.49
CA ASP A 221 -3.03 0.25 24.59
C ASP A 221 -3.36 -1.18 25.03
N LEU A 222 -4.67 -1.49 25.18
CA LEU A 222 -5.15 -2.82 25.58
C LEU A 222 -4.63 -3.93 24.64
N TYR A 223 -4.67 -3.69 23.34
CA TYR A 223 -4.20 -4.61 22.30
C TYR A 223 -2.76 -4.34 21.85
N ARG A 224 -2.07 -3.38 22.46
CA ARG A 224 -0.68 -2.98 22.12
C ARG A 224 -0.50 -2.67 20.63
N VAL A 225 -1.48 -1.98 20.04
CA VAL A 225 -1.50 -1.72 18.59
C VAL A 225 -0.34 -0.81 18.19
N ASP A 226 -0.08 0.27 18.95
CA ASP A 226 1.02 1.21 18.65
C ASP A 226 2.38 0.51 18.68
N SER A 227 2.64 -0.33 19.69
CA SER A 227 3.88 -1.13 19.72
C SER A 227 4.02 -2.11 18.55
N GLN A 228 2.89 -2.61 18.00
CA GLN A 228 2.92 -3.47 16.82
C GLN A 228 3.15 -2.66 15.54
N ILE A 229 2.63 -1.43 15.47
CA ILE A 229 2.89 -0.49 14.37
C ILE A 229 4.38 -0.13 14.37
N ASP A 230 4.95 0.26 15.51
CA ASP A 230 6.36 0.60 15.63
C ASP A 230 7.26 -0.55 15.15
N ARG A 231 7.00 -1.78 15.62
CA ARG A 231 7.71 -2.98 15.14
C ARG A 231 7.52 -3.24 13.64
N ALA A 232 6.35 -2.92 13.10
CA ALA A 232 6.12 -3.06 11.66
C ALA A 232 6.84 -2.00 10.82
N LEU A 233 7.38 -0.94 11.43
CA LEU A 233 8.24 0.06 10.79
C LEU A 233 9.73 -0.28 10.92
N GLU A 234 10.11 -1.20 11.82
CA GLU A 234 11.49 -1.61 12.01
C GLU A 234 11.99 -2.42 10.79
N ARG A 235 13.28 -2.25 10.49
CA ARG A 235 13.97 -2.99 9.43
C ARG A 235 14.14 -4.47 9.80
N TYR A 236 14.36 -4.77 11.09
CA TYR A 236 14.62 -6.10 11.63
C TYR A 236 13.35 -6.72 12.20
N VAL A 237 13.12 -8.00 11.90
CA VAL A 237 12.04 -8.83 12.47
C VAL A 237 12.68 -10.06 13.10
N TRP A 238 12.56 -10.19 14.42
CA TRP A 238 13.12 -11.33 15.15
C TRP A 238 12.18 -12.53 15.07
N LEU A 239 12.76 -13.70 14.91
CA LEU A 239 12.08 -14.98 14.89
C LEU A 239 12.16 -15.64 16.27
N ASP A 240 11.16 -16.47 16.62
CA ASP A 240 11.14 -17.19 17.90
C ASP A 240 12.33 -18.16 18.03
N SER A 241 12.80 -18.71 16.91
CA SER A 241 14.03 -19.51 16.84
C SER A 241 15.31 -18.74 17.14
N GLY A 242 15.26 -17.42 17.26
CA GLY A 242 16.42 -16.54 17.44
C GLY A 242 17.08 -16.08 16.14
N GLY A 243 16.55 -16.46 14.98
CA GLY A 243 16.90 -15.91 13.70
C GLY A 243 16.27 -14.53 13.48
N SER A 244 16.49 -13.93 12.32
CA SER A 244 15.87 -12.65 11.96
C SER A 244 15.64 -12.50 10.46
N LEU A 245 14.64 -11.70 10.11
CA LEU A 245 14.44 -11.16 8.77
C LEU A 245 14.95 -9.71 8.76
N VAL A 246 15.61 -9.32 7.68
CA VAL A 246 15.95 -7.94 7.36
C VAL A 246 15.14 -7.55 6.13
N ILE A 247 14.27 -6.57 6.24
CA ILE A 247 13.34 -6.17 5.17
C ILE A 247 13.71 -4.77 4.69
N ASP A 248 14.13 -4.66 3.43
CA ASP A 248 14.50 -3.41 2.79
C ASP A 248 13.57 -3.10 1.61
N GLU A 249 12.76 -2.06 1.76
CA GLU A 249 11.95 -1.54 0.66
C GLU A 249 12.78 -0.57 -0.18
N THR A 250 13.06 -0.96 -1.43
CA THR A 250 13.70 -0.08 -2.41
C THR A 250 12.66 0.57 -3.33
N GLU A 251 13.09 1.39 -4.28
CA GLU A 251 12.20 2.02 -5.25
C GLU A 251 11.48 0.99 -6.15
N ALA A 252 12.19 -0.04 -6.60
CA ALA A 252 11.70 -1.00 -7.58
C ALA A 252 11.12 -2.27 -6.95
N MET A 253 11.72 -2.76 -5.85
CA MET A 253 11.40 -4.06 -5.26
C MET A 253 11.67 -4.03 -3.74
N THR A 254 11.22 -5.06 -3.05
CA THR A 254 11.60 -5.30 -1.66
C THR A 254 12.58 -6.46 -1.62
N VAL A 255 13.65 -6.30 -0.87
CA VAL A 255 14.65 -7.34 -0.62
C VAL A 255 14.55 -7.80 0.82
N VAL A 256 14.63 -9.11 1.03
CA VAL A 256 14.55 -9.71 2.36
C VAL A 256 15.72 -10.67 2.53
N ASP A 257 16.45 -10.50 3.62
CA ASP A 257 17.57 -11.38 4.02
C ASP A 257 17.17 -12.17 5.29
N VAL A 258 17.47 -13.46 5.31
CA VAL A 258 17.16 -14.37 6.43
C VAL A 258 18.45 -14.79 7.14
N ASN A 259 18.53 -14.46 8.43
CA ASN A 259 19.71 -14.75 9.26
C ASN A 259 19.40 -15.78 10.34
N THR A 260 20.34 -16.71 10.59
CA THR A 260 20.22 -17.79 11.62
C THR A 260 20.32 -17.27 13.05
N GLY A 261 20.92 -16.08 13.26
CA GLY A 261 21.26 -15.61 14.58
C GLY A 261 22.29 -16.51 15.29
N LYS A 262 22.10 -16.70 16.60
CA LYS A 262 22.99 -17.53 17.44
C LYS A 262 22.61 -19.03 17.51
N ASN A 263 21.58 -19.44 16.78
CA ASN A 263 21.06 -20.80 16.86
C ASN A 263 21.85 -21.74 15.94
N THR A 264 22.83 -22.43 16.50
CA THR A 264 23.76 -23.31 15.76
C THR A 264 23.29 -24.78 15.69
N GLY A 265 22.04 -25.11 16.10
CA GLY A 265 21.46 -26.46 16.01
C GLY A 265 22.23 -27.53 16.82
N LYS A 266 21.50 -28.45 17.47
CA LYS A 266 22.15 -29.43 18.37
C LYS A 266 22.39 -30.81 17.75
N ARG A 267 21.77 -31.19 16.61
CA ARG A 267 21.88 -32.54 16.04
C ARG A 267 21.97 -32.65 14.51
N ASP A 268 21.16 -31.93 13.76
CA ASP A 268 21.22 -31.89 12.29
C ASP A 268 21.14 -30.41 11.83
N ALA A 269 22.21 -29.94 11.19
CA ALA A 269 22.30 -28.56 10.71
C ALA A 269 21.28 -28.29 9.58
N ASP A 270 21.03 -29.29 8.70
CA ASP A 270 20.13 -29.13 7.57
C ASP A 270 18.67 -29.05 8.04
N GLU A 271 18.27 -29.89 9.03
CA GLU A 271 16.92 -29.81 9.62
C GLU A 271 16.68 -28.45 10.34
N THR A 272 17.70 -27.96 11.03
CA THR A 272 17.64 -26.66 11.72
C THR A 272 17.48 -25.53 10.71
N ILE A 273 18.23 -25.53 9.62
CA ILE A 273 18.15 -24.54 8.55
C ILE A 273 16.74 -24.57 7.91
N LEU A 274 16.22 -25.74 7.60
CA LEU A 274 14.86 -25.85 7.03
C LEU A 274 13.80 -25.34 8.00
N ALA A 275 13.92 -25.64 9.29
CA ALA A 275 12.98 -25.16 10.32
C ALA A 275 13.00 -23.63 10.42
N ILE A 276 14.17 -23.01 10.46
CA ILE A 276 14.32 -21.53 10.49
C ILE A 276 13.77 -20.91 9.20
N ASN A 277 14.09 -21.48 8.03
CA ASN A 277 13.59 -20.99 6.76
C ASN A 277 12.05 -21.07 6.65
N ARG A 278 11.43 -22.13 7.19
CA ARG A 278 9.96 -22.26 7.25
C ARG A 278 9.32 -21.25 8.19
N GLU A 279 9.93 -21.00 9.33
CA GLU A 279 9.51 -19.95 10.26
C GLU A 279 9.63 -18.59 9.62
N ALA A 280 10.78 -18.29 9.00
CA ALA A 280 11.03 -17.09 8.24
C ALA A 280 10.00 -16.89 7.12
N ALA A 281 9.66 -17.93 6.37
CA ALA A 281 8.66 -17.88 5.31
C ALA A 281 7.27 -17.51 5.83
N ARG A 282 6.86 -18.09 6.98
CA ARG A 282 5.58 -17.75 7.63
C ARG A 282 5.56 -16.30 8.09
N GLU A 283 6.61 -15.88 8.77
CA GLU A 283 6.72 -14.51 9.27
C GLU A 283 6.84 -13.49 8.13
N LEU A 284 7.59 -13.79 7.08
CA LEU A 284 7.64 -12.98 5.87
C LEU A 284 6.23 -12.73 5.31
N MET A 285 5.44 -13.78 5.13
CA MET A 285 4.08 -13.62 4.61
C MET A 285 3.17 -12.81 5.54
N ARG A 286 3.39 -12.89 6.86
CA ARG A 286 2.73 -12.03 7.85
C ARG A 286 3.18 -10.58 7.69
N GLN A 287 4.48 -10.32 7.57
CA GLN A 287 5.05 -8.99 7.41
C GLN A 287 4.62 -8.31 6.09
N LEU A 288 4.59 -9.05 4.98
CA LEU A 288 4.08 -8.52 3.70
C LEU A 288 2.64 -8.01 3.82
N ARG A 289 1.79 -8.70 4.61
CA ARG A 289 0.40 -8.27 4.87
C ARG A 289 0.34 -7.08 5.84
N LEU A 290 1.04 -7.12 6.96
CA LEU A 290 1.05 -6.07 7.98
C LEU A 290 1.57 -4.75 7.43
N ARG A 291 2.69 -4.79 6.70
CA ARG A 291 3.34 -3.62 6.10
C ARG A 291 2.70 -3.20 4.77
N ASP A 292 1.72 -3.95 4.26
CA ASP A 292 1.11 -3.82 2.93
C ASP A 292 2.15 -3.70 1.80
N ILE A 293 3.25 -4.43 1.92
CA ILE A 293 4.30 -4.48 0.92
C ILE A 293 3.75 -5.17 -0.32
N GLY A 294 3.91 -4.54 -1.49
CA GLY A 294 3.47 -5.07 -2.78
C GLY A 294 4.47 -4.79 -3.89
N GLY A 295 4.36 -5.52 -4.96
CA GLY A 295 5.32 -5.51 -6.09
C GLY A 295 6.17 -6.77 -6.08
N THR A 296 7.38 -6.67 -6.60
CA THR A 296 8.37 -7.75 -6.61
C THR A 296 9.04 -7.82 -5.24
N VAL A 297 9.17 -9.01 -4.69
CA VAL A 297 9.88 -9.30 -3.45
C VAL A 297 10.91 -10.39 -3.74
N ILE A 298 12.15 -10.15 -3.40
CA ILE A 298 13.27 -11.09 -3.52
C ILE A 298 13.72 -11.48 -2.11
N VAL A 299 13.82 -12.77 -1.88
CA VAL A 299 14.16 -13.31 -0.55
C VAL A 299 15.40 -14.16 -0.64
N ASP A 300 16.39 -13.83 0.17
CA ASP A 300 17.61 -14.63 0.39
C ASP A 300 17.39 -15.49 1.64
N PHE A 301 16.99 -16.74 1.43
CA PHE A 301 16.87 -17.73 2.50
C PHE A 301 18.23 -18.34 2.82
N ILE A 302 18.36 -18.86 4.06
CA ILE A 302 19.56 -19.57 4.45
C ILE A 302 19.77 -20.75 3.49
N ASN A 303 21.00 -20.88 2.96
CA ASN A 303 21.36 -21.86 1.96
C ASN A 303 21.05 -23.28 2.41
N MET A 304 20.27 -24.00 1.62
CA MET A 304 19.90 -25.41 1.83
C MET A 304 20.71 -26.32 0.91
N ARG A 305 21.33 -27.35 1.48
CA ARG A 305 22.16 -28.31 0.71
C ARG A 305 21.33 -29.32 -0.06
N ARG A 306 20.15 -29.70 0.49
CA ARG A 306 19.28 -30.72 -0.07
C ARG A 306 18.22 -30.08 -0.96
N ALA A 307 18.06 -30.56 -2.19
CA ALA A 307 17.00 -30.08 -3.09
C ALA A 307 15.58 -30.36 -2.53
N SER A 308 15.43 -31.42 -1.73
CA SER A 308 14.18 -31.73 -1.02
C SER A 308 13.74 -30.62 -0.06
N ASP A 309 14.71 -29.99 0.62
CA ASP A 309 14.43 -28.96 1.61
C ASP A 309 14.00 -27.65 0.90
N ALA A 310 14.63 -27.33 -0.22
CA ALA A 310 14.22 -26.22 -1.08
C ALA A 310 12.78 -26.44 -1.61
N GLN A 311 12.43 -27.65 -2.04
CA GLN A 311 11.05 -27.96 -2.47
C GLN A 311 10.06 -27.88 -1.31
N ALA A 312 10.44 -28.33 -0.12
CA ALA A 312 9.61 -28.23 1.08
C ALA A 312 9.35 -26.76 1.49
N LEU A 313 10.38 -25.91 1.40
CA LEU A 313 10.24 -24.46 1.62
C LEU A 313 9.29 -23.82 0.60
N MET A 314 9.47 -24.13 -0.69
CA MET A 314 8.62 -23.57 -1.75
C MET A 314 7.16 -24.00 -1.61
N SER A 315 6.91 -25.23 -1.16
CA SER A 315 5.56 -25.73 -0.89
C SER A 315 4.92 -24.98 0.29
N ALA A 316 5.67 -24.77 1.37
CA ALA A 316 5.21 -24.00 2.52
C ALA A 316 4.91 -22.53 2.15
N LEU A 317 5.78 -21.89 1.36
CA LEU A 317 5.55 -20.52 0.87
C LEU A 317 4.27 -20.42 0.05
N ARG A 318 4.00 -21.37 -0.86
CA ARG A 318 2.76 -21.40 -1.65
C ARG A 318 1.53 -21.58 -0.78
N GLU A 319 1.61 -22.40 0.25
CA GLU A 319 0.54 -22.59 1.23
C GLU A 319 0.25 -21.29 2.00
N TYR A 320 1.30 -20.65 2.54
CA TYR A 320 1.13 -19.38 3.27
C TYR A 320 0.63 -18.24 2.35
N ALA A 321 1.06 -18.21 1.09
CA ALA A 321 0.61 -17.26 0.10
C ALA A 321 -0.87 -17.42 -0.28
N ALA A 322 -1.41 -18.64 -0.22
CA ALA A 322 -2.80 -18.93 -0.57
C ALA A 322 -3.80 -18.20 0.33
N SER A 323 -3.43 -17.92 1.59
CA SER A 323 -4.26 -17.17 2.55
C SER A 323 -4.27 -15.64 2.31
N ASP A 324 -3.40 -15.11 1.44
CA ASP A 324 -3.32 -13.66 1.22
C ASP A 324 -4.42 -13.17 0.28
N ARG A 325 -5.21 -12.20 0.76
CA ARG A 325 -6.29 -11.56 -0.02
C ARG A 325 -5.77 -10.80 -1.25
N ASN A 326 -4.53 -10.28 -1.19
CA ASN A 326 -3.92 -9.43 -2.22
C ASN A 326 -3.19 -10.19 -3.34
N ARG A 327 -3.46 -11.50 -3.49
CA ARG A 327 -2.90 -12.36 -4.54
C ARG A 327 -1.37 -12.32 -4.57
N THR A 328 -0.76 -12.92 -3.58
CA THR A 328 0.66 -13.22 -3.60
C THR A 328 0.92 -14.45 -4.46
N ARG A 329 1.87 -14.34 -5.36
CA ARG A 329 2.35 -15.44 -6.21
C ARG A 329 3.80 -15.74 -5.88
N VAL A 330 4.07 -16.95 -5.50
CA VAL A 330 5.42 -17.51 -5.38
C VAL A 330 5.84 -17.98 -6.78
N VAL A 331 6.92 -17.41 -7.31
CA VAL A 331 7.38 -17.70 -8.68
C VAL A 331 8.26 -18.95 -8.63
N ASP A 332 9.54 -18.79 -8.30
CA ASP A 332 10.50 -19.89 -8.25
C ASP A 332 11.75 -19.50 -7.44
N ILE A 333 12.70 -20.43 -7.34
CA ILE A 333 14.06 -20.19 -6.85
C ILE A 333 14.97 -19.92 -8.05
N THR A 334 15.68 -18.81 -8.03
CA THR A 334 16.64 -18.46 -9.09
C THR A 334 17.87 -19.36 -9.06
N ALA A 335 18.69 -19.33 -10.12
CA ALA A 335 19.98 -20.00 -10.16
C ALA A 335 20.97 -19.53 -9.07
N LEU A 336 20.72 -18.35 -8.47
CA LEU A 336 21.49 -17.81 -7.36
C LEU A 336 20.95 -18.24 -5.98
N GLY A 337 19.89 -19.04 -5.92
CA GLY A 337 19.25 -19.48 -4.68
C GLY A 337 18.22 -18.51 -4.10
N LEU A 338 17.95 -17.39 -4.77
CA LEU A 338 16.99 -16.39 -4.31
C LEU A 338 15.56 -16.79 -4.65
N VAL A 339 14.64 -16.61 -3.72
CA VAL A 339 13.22 -16.86 -3.95
C VAL A 339 12.54 -15.60 -4.47
N GLU A 340 11.79 -15.74 -5.56
CA GLU A 340 11.03 -14.67 -6.17
C GLU A 340 9.55 -14.74 -5.82
N LEU A 341 9.01 -13.62 -5.35
CA LEU A 341 7.60 -13.44 -5.02
C LEU A 341 7.05 -12.20 -5.73
N THR A 342 5.77 -12.24 -6.06
CA THR A 342 5.05 -11.04 -6.50
C THR A 342 3.76 -10.89 -5.70
N ARG A 343 3.49 -9.69 -5.19
CA ARG A 343 2.26 -9.36 -4.47
C ARG A 343 1.58 -8.15 -5.11
N LYS A 344 0.28 -8.26 -5.35
CA LYS A 344 -0.47 -7.15 -5.95
C LYS A 344 -0.41 -5.91 -5.04
N ARG A 345 0.07 -4.77 -5.57
CA ARG A 345 -0.01 -3.47 -4.88
C ARG A 345 -1.45 -2.97 -4.90
N VAL A 346 -2.04 -2.79 -3.73
CA VAL A 346 -3.40 -2.25 -3.58
C VAL A 346 -3.34 -0.80 -3.10
N ARG A 347 -2.44 -0.50 -2.16
CA ARG A 347 -2.17 0.85 -1.63
C ARG A 347 -0.66 1.04 -1.38
N GLN A 348 -0.27 2.15 -0.79
CA GLN A 348 1.10 2.37 -0.32
C GLN A 348 1.42 1.45 0.85
N SER A 349 2.70 1.08 1.00
CA SER A 349 3.15 0.35 2.20
C SER A 349 3.00 1.19 3.46
N LEU A 350 2.91 0.53 4.61
CA LEU A 350 2.77 1.17 5.92
C LEU A 350 3.88 2.19 6.16
N SER A 351 5.12 1.85 5.83
CA SER A 351 6.28 2.74 5.91
C SER A 351 6.03 4.04 5.14
N LYS A 352 5.62 3.97 3.87
CA LYS A 352 5.34 5.15 3.03
C LYS A 352 4.15 6.01 3.50
N GLN A 353 3.25 5.43 4.30
CA GLN A 353 2.09 6.15 4.85
C GLN A 353 2.42 6.86 6.16
N LEU A 354 3.29 6.27 7.00
CA LEU A 354 3.56 6.74 8.35
C LEU A 354 4.90 7.45 8.53
N THR A 355 5.79 7.42 7.51
CA THR A 355 7.09 8.08 7.58
C THR A 355 7.27 9.10 6.47
N HIS A 356 8.21 10.01 6.65
CA HIS A 356 8.68 10.95 5.64
C HIS A 356 10.18 10.74 5.40
N THR A 357 10.66 11.24 4.27
CA THR A 357 12.09 11.18 3.94
C THR A 357 12.91 11.90 5.01
N CYS A 358 13.95 11.25 5.51
CA CYS A 358 14.86 11.85 6.50
C CYS A 358 15.57 13.06 5.90
N SER A 359 15.47 14.21 6.56
CA SER A 359 16.12 15.46 6.13
C SER A 359 17.65 15.38 6.15
N ASP A 360 18.22 14.57 7.04
CA ASP A 360 19.67 14.52 7.21
C ASP A 360 20.37 13.76 6.07
N CYS A 361 19.73 12.71 5.55
CA CYS A 361 20.32 11.87 4.51
C CYS A 361 19.54 11.89 3.19
N ASP A 362 18.48 12.66 3.09
CA ASP A 362 17.62 12.77 1.90
C ASP A 362 17.12 11.40 1.39
N GLY A 363 16.91 10.48 2.33
CA GLY A 363 16.49 9.10 2.05
C GLY A 363 17.63 8.14 1.67
N ASN A 364 18.88 8.60 1.65
CA ASN A 364 20.04 7.78 1.27
C ASN A 364 20.46 6.75 2.35
N GLY A 365 19.95 6.90 3.59
CA GLY A 365 20.28 6.02 4.72
C GLY A 365 21.70 6.20 5.26
N ALA A 366 22.49 7.10 4.69
CA ALA A 366 23.86 7.41 5.12
C ALA A 366 24.16 8.89 4.93
N VAL A 367 24.96 9.43 5.82
CA VAL A 367 25.51 10.80 5.73
C VAL A 367 27.04 10.74 5.61
N PRO A 368 27.68 11.77 5.03
CA PRO A 368 29.15 11.83 5.00
C PRO A 368 29.73 11.71 6.41
N SER A 369 30.84 10.97 6.55
CA SER A 369 31.54 10.90 7.84
C SER A 369 32.13 12.27 8.21
N HIS A 370 32.25 12.54 9.50
CA HIS A 370 32.86 13.77 10.00
C HIS A 370 34.28 14.00 9.43
N GLU A 371 35.03 12.93 9.21
CA GLU A 371 36.31 12.96 8.53
C GLU A 371 36.19 13.42 7.07
N ALA A 372 35.23 12.84 6.31
CA ALA A 372 35.02 13.18 4.90
C ALA A 372 34.64 14.65 4.74
N THR A 373 33.70 15.13 5.60
CA THR A 373 33.30 16.53 5.65
C THR A 373 34.43 17.44 6.06
N GLY A 374 35.18 17.11 7.10
CA GLY A 374 36.33 17.88 7.54
C GLY A 374 37.42 17.99 6.47
N ARG A 375 37.74 16.88 5.78
CA ARG A 375 38.65 16.89 4.63
C ARG A 375 38.18 17.76 3.48
N ARG A 376 36.87 17.77 3.20
CA ARG A 376 36.26 18.61 2.19
C ARG A 376 36.36 20.09 2.57
N ALA A 377 36.03 20.44 3.79
CA ALA A 377 36.15 21.79 4.32
C ALA A 377 37.61 22.30 4.26
N LEU A 378 38.60 21.49 4.65
CA LEU A 378 40.00 21.86 4.55
C LEU A 378 40.48 22.07 3.10
N ARG A 379 39.98 21.26 2.13
CA ARG A 379 40.26 21.48 0.70
C ARG A 379 39.65 22.77 0.17
N ASP A 380 38.43 23.11 0.58
CA ASP A 380 37.78 24.33 0.16
C ASP A 380 38.43 25.55 0.77
N LEU A 381 38.87 25.46 2.04
CA LEU A 381 39.70 26.50 2.65
C LEU A 381 40.99 26.71 1.85
N TRP A 382 41.66 25.65 1.43
CA TRP A 382 42.87 25.75 0.63
C TRP A 382 42.64 26.37 -0.76
N ARG A 383 41.51 26.06 -1.43
CA ARG A 383 41.09 26.71 -2.69
C ARG A 383 40.88 28.19 -2.51
N ARG A 384 40.10 28.61 -1.51
CA ARG A 384 39.83 30.02 -1.21
C ARG A 384 41.10 30.84 -0.99
N ARG A 385 42.06 30.26 -0.34
CA ARG A 385 43.37 30.91 -0.17
C ARG A 385 44.14 31.13 -1.48
N ARG A 386 44.10 30.17 -2.38
CA ARG A 386 44.77 30.30 -3.68
C ARG A 386 44.12 31.34 -4.60
N THR A 387 42.86 31.59 -4.43
CA THR A 387 42.10 32.58 -5.21
C THR A 387 42.18 33.98 -4.63
N GLY A 388 42.91 34.18 -3.54
CA GLY A 388 43.14 35.54 -2.93
C GLY A 388 42.03 35.94 -1.94
N ASP A 389 41.10 35.06 -1.63
CA ASP A 389 39.99 35.28 -0.67
C ASP A 389 40.47 35.08 0.79
N ALA A 390 41.65 35.69 1.12
CA ALA A 390 42.38 35.43 2.35
C ALA A 390 42.00 36.33 3.53
N THR A 391 40.74 36.65 3.69
CA THR A 391 40.22 37.26 4.93
C THR A 391 40.18 36.22 6.05
N ALA A 392 40.27 36.67 7.29
CA ALA A 392 40.09 35.77 8.44
C ALA A 392 38.70 35.10 8.32
N LEU A 393 38.71 33.78 8.30
CA LEU A 393 37.47 32.99 8.07
C LEU A 393 37.08 32.28 9.35
N ARG A 394 35.79 32.20 9.59
CA ARG A 394 35.17 31.31 10.55
C ARG A 394 34.64 30.11 9.78
N LEU A 395 35.03 28.91 10.18
CA LEU A 395 34.45 27.66 9.67
C LEU A 395 33.40 27.17 10.66
N GLU A 396 32.16 27.18 10.21
CA GLU A 396 30.99 26.69 10.92
C GLU A 396 30.70 25.29 10.42
N ALA A 397 30.58 24.34 11.34
CA ALA A 397 30.30 22.93 11.04
C ALA A 397 29.76 22.22 12.29
N ALA A 398 29.23 21.00 12.11
CA ALA A 398 28.80 20.17 13.23
C ALA A 398 29.95 19.98 14.26
N PRO A 399 29.67 19.89 15.58
CA PRO A 399 30.68 19.79 16.64
C PRO A 399 31.70 18.68 16.39
N ALA A 400 31.26 17.52 15.89
CA ALA A 400 32.09 16.37 15.59
C ALA A 400 33.08 16.64 14.43
N VAL A 401 32.67 17.41 13.41
CA VAL A 401 33.50 17.85 12.28
C VAL A 401 34.57 18.82 12.78
N CYS A 402 34.15 19.84 13.57
CA CYS A 402 35.11 20.76 14.22
C CYS A 402 36.09 20.03 15.11
N GLY A 403 35.65 19.06 15.92
CA GLY A 403 36.49 18.22 16.76
C GLY A 403 37.50 17.40 15.96
N TRP A 404 37.09 16.87 14.80
CA TRP A 404 38.01 16.14 13.89
C TRP A 404 39.08 17.09 13.31
N ILE A 405 38.68 18.27 12.79
CA ILE A 405 39.58 19.28 12.22
C ILE A 405 40.59 19.75 13.29
N LYS A 406 40.12 20.02 14.53
CA LYS A 406 40.98 20.41 15.65
C LYS A 406 42.05 19.37 15.96
N ARG A 407 41.72 18.09 15.87
CA ARG A 407 42.67 16.97 16.12
C ARG A 407 43.74 16.86 15.05
N ILE A 408 43.35 17.01 13.77
CA ILE A 408 44.28 16.88 12.63
C ILE A 408 45.13 18.15 12.45
N GLY A 409 44.61 19.29 12.88
CA GLY A 409 45.19 20.60 12.64
C GLY A 409 44.82 21.20 11.29
N ILE A 410 44.94 22.52 11.17
CA ILE A 410 44.69 23.24 9.93
C ILE A 410 46.03 23.46 9.23
N PRO A 411 46.25 22.90 8.04
CA PRO A 411 47.54 23.06 7.34
C PRO A 411 47.82 24.55 7.03
N GLY A 412 49.08 24.98 7.24
CA GLY A 412 49.56 26.29 6.84
C GLY A 412 49.33 27.43 7.83
N GLY A 413 49.07 27.15 9.12
CA GLY A 413 49.10 28.14 10.20
C GLY A 413 48.11 29.29 10.12
N SER A 414 46.94 29.06 9.59
CA SER A 414 45.99 30.10 9.22
C SER A 414 45.04 30.48 10.35
N ALA A 415 44.72 31.73 10.43
CA ALA A 415 43.66 32.28 11.29
C ALA A 415 42.27 31.83 10.81
N VAL A 416 41.92 30.57 11.05
CA VAL A 416 40.53 30.06 10.88
C VAL A 416 39.99 29.75 12.25
N GLN A 417 38.90 30.39 12.60
CA GLN A 417 38.18 30.09 13.82
C GLN A 417 37.20 28.94 13.57
N LEU A 418 37.31 27.85 14.31
CA LEU A 418 36.33 26.79 14.27
C LEU A 418 35.16 27.16 15.17
N SER A 419 33.93 27.13 14.60
CA SER A 419 32.68 27.43 15.29
C SER A 419 31.73 26.21 15.19
N PRO A 420 31.65 25.40 16.25
CA PRO A 420 30.73 24.28 16.27
C PRO A 420 29.28 24.81 16.33
N ILE A 421 28.42 24.32 15.43
CA ILE A 421 26.99 24.64 15.36
C ILE A 421 26.19 23.37 15.68
N GLU A 422 25.47 23.40 16.80
CA GLU A 422 24.53 22.33 17.16
C GLU A 422 23.38 22.28 16.15
N GLY A 423 23.00 21.06 15.73
CA GLY A 423 21.94 20.85 14.74
C GLY A 423 22.35 21.00 13.28
N MET A 424 23.58 21.39 12.97
CA MET A 424 24.11 21.36 11.60
C MET A 424 24.34 19.93 11.13
N GLY A 425 23.90 19.61 9.91
CA GLY A 425 24.03 18.26 9.33
C GLY A 425 25.49 17.78 9.25
N ALA A 426 25.71 16.49 9.39
CA ALA A 426 27.06 15.89 9.39
C ALA A 426 27.86 16.17 8.10
N GLY A 427 27.16 16.39 6.97
CA GLY A 427 27.75 16.73 5.66
C GLY A 427 27.89 18.22 5.38
N GLU A 428 27.42 19.07 6.30
CA GLU A 428 27.33 20.52 6.09
C GLU A 428 28.48 21.28 6.74
N TYR A 429 28.89 22.34 6.09
CA TYR A 429 29.79 23.35 6.63
C TYR A 429 29.67 24.64 5.83
N CYS A 430 29.99 25.78 6.46
CA CYS A 430 30.07 27.04 5.75
C CYS A 430 31.28 27.86 6.25
N PHE A 431 31.73 28.80 5.41
CA PHE A 431 32.75 29.79 5.74
C PHE A 431 32.12 31.16 5.82
N THR A 432 32.24 31.81 6.97
CA THR A 432 31.81 33.18 7.18
C THR A 432 33.02 34.09 7.37
N PRO A 433 33.07 35.30 6.79
CA PRO A 433 34.11 36.28 7.06
C PRO A 433 34.09 36.66 8.55
N MET A 434 35.26 36.75 9.16
CA MET A 434 35.34 37.33 10.49
C MET A 434 35.31 38.86 10.34
N GLU A 435 34.37 39.54 10.98
CA GLU A 435 34.42 40.99 11.08
C GLU A 435 35.73 41.43 11.73
N SER A 436 36.49 42.24 11.02
CA SER A 436 37.63 42.93 11.62
C SER A 436 37.08 43.87 12.68
N LYS A 437 37.28 43.55 13.97
CA LYS A 437 37.07 44.60 14.99
C LYS A 437 38.06 45.70 14.69
N LEU A 438 37.55 46.82 14.11
CA LEU A 438 38.19 48.13 14.10
C LEU A 438 38.44 48.60 15.53
#